data_3a4663ab6e68fc8136b3f562cbdd3ba1
#
_entry.id   3a4663ab6e68fc8136b3f562cbdd3ba1
#
_cell.length_a   1.000
_cell.length_b   1.000
_cell.length_c   1.000
_cell.angle_alpha   90.00
_cell.angle_beta   90.00
_cell.angle_gamma   90.00
#
_symmetry.space_group_name_H-M   'P 1'
#
loop_
_entity.id
_entity.type
_entity.pdbx_description
1 polymer ?
#
loop_
_entity_poly.entity_id
_entity_poly.type
_entity_poly.pdbx_seq_one_letter_code
_entity_poly.pdbx_strand_id
1 'polypeptide(L)'
;GAGVIAAVNVKTMGSGYSSNAPPVVTLSRGEAALQSVVKNGMVVGIEIIDGGVGFDVSEAPEISIAPPVSGTGATAYAAVVENGIRRIEIVDGGSGYDKAPTVSIAGGSAKTGLSPGDIDPLYYIIGILGMALITGTYTVIGGLRAVIVTDVIQSVLMLIGGLLLAYFMFNEIGGWSAMVAADSAQNGGLERIHLYNPSNHPTLPWSGVITGLMVLHFYYWGANQFIVQRVLAAKSDKEARTGIITAGFLKLLIPFFSIGCGIAAWYYYSNRAQIVAQDAVFMQLLGDLVQPVGYGLVGLVAAGVFGAILSSIDSMLNSGATLVTFDLYKRYVNPSADDKKLIKVGRFWVLFFLMLAAVVTIFTMNPNSEDSFFLLIASHQSKLIAGVVVAFFL
;
A
#
# COMPACT_ATOMS: atom_id res chain seq x y z
N GLY A 1 -22.93 -23.09 2.88
CA GLY A 1 -22.77 -22.20 1.72
C GLY A 1 -21.56 -22.62 0.93
N ALA A 2 -21.58 -22.51 -0.39
CA ALA A 2 -20.45 -22.84 -1.24
C ALA A 2 -19.35 -21.76 -1.04
N GLY A 3 -18.28 -22.11 -0.39
CA GLY A 3 -17.12 -21.26 -0.15
C GLY A 3 -16.11 -21.30 -1.29
N VAL A 4 -15.23 -20.35 -1.32
CA VAL A 4 -14.19 -20.15 -2.32
C VAL A 4 -12.85 -19.89 -1.61
N ILE A 5 -11.75 -20.38 -2.17
CA ILE A 5 -10.43 -20.14 -1.59
C ILE A 5 -10.07 -18.65 -1.77
N ALA A 6 -9.93 -17.94 -0.66
CA ALA A 6 -9.62 -16.51 -0.65
C ALA A 6 -8.13 -16.22 -0.49
N ALA A 7 -7.36 -17.16 0.04
CA ALA A 7 -5.92 -17.03 0.15
C ALA A 7 -5.24 -18.37 0.39
N VAL A 8 -3.97 -18.46 0.04
CA VAL A 8 -3.07 -19.56 0.36
C VAL A 8 -1.82 -18.99 1.01
N ASN A 9 -1.56 -19.39 2.26
CA ASN A 9 -0.41 -18.93 3.03
C ASN A 9 0.73 -19.95 3.01
N VAL A 10 1.93 -19.54 2.66
CA VAL A 10 3.14 -20.38 2.74
C VAL A 10 3.68 -20.40 4.16
N LYS A 11 3.75 -21.57 4.76
CA LYS A 11 4.17 -21.79 6.16
C LYS A 11 5.68 -21.89 6.31
N THR A 12 6.37 -22.44 5.34
CA THR A 12 7.83 -22.55 5.30
C THR A 12 8.37 -22.36 3.89
N MET A 13 9.39 -21.51 3.73
CA MET A 13 10.07 -21.29 2.45
C MET A 13 11.11 -22.39 2.24
N GLY A 14 10.83 -23.37 1.40
CA GLY A 14 11.80 -24.37 1.00
C GLY A 14 12.93 -23.81 0.12
N SER A 15 13.91 -24.62 -0.27
CA SER A 15 15.02 -24.23 -1.13
C SER A 15 15.21 -25.19 -2.32
N GLY A 16 15.75 -24.72 -3.45
CA GLY A 16 16.08 -25.56 -4.60
C GLY A 16 15.05 -25.60 -5.73
N TYR A 17 14.12 -24.66 -5.79
CA TYR A 17 13.16 -24.52 -6.89
C TYR A 17 13.73 -23.69 -8.06
N SER A 18 13.43 -24.09 -9.30
CA SER A 18 13.80 -23.32 -10.49
C SER A 18 12.67 -22.40 -10.95
N SER A 19 13.01 -21.17 -11.26
CA SER A 19 12.07 -20.19 -11.81
C SER A 19 11.54 -20.55 -13.22
N ASN A 20 12.21 -21.48 -13.93
CA ASN A 20 11.82 -21.88 -15.28
C ASN A 20 10.91 -23.13 -15.34
N ALA A 21 10.65 -23.79 -14.19
CA ALA A 21 9.73 -24.91 -14.03
C ALA A 21 9.13 -24.91 -12.63
N PRO A 22 8.09 -24.08 -12.39
CA PRO A 22 7.44 -24.00 -11.08
C PRO A 22 6.76 -25.31 -10.69
N PRO A 23 6.72 -25.67 -9.38
CA PRO A 23 6.08 -26.89 -8.89
C PRO A 23 4.58 -26.87 -9.13
N VAL A 24 4.02 -28.05 -9.41
CA VAL A 24 2.56 -28.24 -9.50
C VAL A 24 1.97 -28.17 -8.10
N VAL A 25 0.94 -27.35 -7.91
CA VAL A 25 0.16 -27.27 -6.68
C VAL A 25 -1.20 -27.91 -6.92
N THR A 26 -1.55 -28.90 -6.11
CA THR A 26 -2.85 -29.59 -6.17
C THR A 26 -3.60 -29.42 -4.86
N LEU A 27 -4.92 -29.36 -4.93
CA LEU A 27 -5.82 -29.33 -3.78
C LEU A 27 -6.50 -30.68 -3.58
N SER A 28 -6.81 -31.02 -2.33
CA SER A 28 -7.52 -32.26 -1.98
C SER A 28 -9.00 -32.24 -2.37
N ARG A 29 -9.62 -31.06 -2.55
CA ARG A 29 -11.03 -30.88 -2.92
C ARG A 29 -11.22 -29.58 -3.68
N GLY A 30 -12.17 -29.51 -4.60
CA GLY A 30 -12.56 -28.31 -5.35
C GLY A 30 -11.76 -28.09 -6.64
N GLU A 31 -12.17 -27.16 -7.52
CA GLU A 31 -11.42 -26.75 -8.74
C GLU A 31 -11.11 -25.27 -8.70
N ALA A 32 -9.82 -24.93 -8.61
CA ALA A 32 -9.33 -23.57 -8.80
C ALA A 32 -8.01 -23.61 -9.59
N ALA A 33 -7.72 -22.57 -10.36
CA ALA A 33 -6.49 -22.47 -11.13
C ALA A 33 -5.47 -21.62 -10.38
N LEU A 34 -4.33 -22.23 -10.03
CA LEU A 34 -3.26 -21.62 -9.26
C LEU A 34 -1.95 -21.72 -10.02
N GLN A 35 -1.12 -20.69 -9.90
CA GLN A 35 0.24 -20.67 -10.45
C GLN A 35 1.25 -20.30 -9.37
N SER A 36 2.28 -21.13 -9.18
CA SER A 36 3.35 -20.83 -8.23
C SER A 36 4.36 -19.85 -8.81
N VAL A 37 4.81 -18.90 -7.98
CA VAL A 37 5.88 -17.95 -8.30
C VAL A 37 7.15 -18.41 -7.62
N VAL A 38 8.19 -18.73 -8.42
CA VAL A 38 9.49 -19.17 -7.91
C VAL A 38 10.54 -18.08 -8.11
N LYS A 39 11.27 -17.73 -7.03
CA LYS A 39 12.45 -16.85 -7.07
C LYS A 39 13.58 -17.46 -6.25
N ASN A 40 14.79 -17.41 -6.77
CA ASN A 40 16.01 -17.94 -6.11
C ASN A 40 15.88 -19.38 -5.62
N GLY A 41 15.19 -20.23 -6.36
CA GLY A 41 15.01 -21.62 -5.99
C GLY A 41 13.99 -21.89 -4.89
N MET A 42 13.18 -20.90 -4.51
CA MET A 42 12.13 -20.98 -3.50
C MET A 42 10.77 -20.56 -4.08
N VAL A 43 9.68 -21.19 -3.65
CA VAL A 43 8.32 -20.74 -3.97
C VAL A 43 7.98 -19.54 -3.08
N VAL A 44 7.95 -18.35 -3.65
CA VAL A 44 7.73 -17.09 -2.93
C VAL A 44 6.28 -16.61 -2.96
N GLY A 45 5.44 -17.23 -3.78
CA GLY A 45 4.03 -16.90 -3.91
C GLY A 45 3.25 -17.96 -4.70
N ILE A 46 1.94 -17.96 -4.57
CA ILE A 46 1.03 -18.71 -5.44
C ILE A 46 -0.02 -17.71 -5.93
N GLU A 47 -0.05 -17.50 -7.23
CA GLU A 47 -1.00 -16.63 -7.91
C GLU A 47 -2.30 -17.37 -8.16
N ILE A 48 -3.43 -16.75 -7.85
CA ILE A 48 -4.75 -17.29 -8.11
C ILE A 48 -5.19 -16.80 -9.49
N ILE A 49 -5.19 -17.68 -10.48
CA ILE A 49 -5.70 -17.38 -11.82
C ILE A 49 -7.23 -17.49 -11.83
N ASP A 50 -7.78 -18.47 -11.10
CA ASP A 50 -9.21 -18.66 -10.90
C ASP A 50 -9.44 -19.26 -9.51
N GLY A 51 -10.23 -18.54 -8.70
CA GLY A 51 -10.53 -18.94 -7.32
C GLY A 51 -11.52 -20.08 -7.16
N GLY A 52 -12.13 -20.54 -8.23
CA GLY A 52 -13.11 -21.62 -8.24
C GLY A 52 -14.36 -21.34 -7.38
N VAL A 53 -15.22 -22.35 -7.22
CA VAL A 53 -16.39 -22.30 -6.31
C VAL A 53 -16.66 -23.70 -5.73
N GLY A 54 -17.39 -23.76 -4.61
CA GLY A 54 -17.81 -25.04 -4.02
C GLY A 54 -16.95 -25.53 -2.87
N PHE A 55 -16.09 -24.66 -2.32
CA PHE A 55 -15.32 -24.98 -1.12
C PHE A 55 -16.15 -24.77 0.15
N ASP A 56 -15.94 -25.61 1.16
CA ASP A 56 -16.56 -25.44 2.47
C ASP A 56 -15.75 -24.43 3.29
N VAL A 57 -16.41 -23.38 3.79
CA VAL A 57 -15.77 -22.34 4.60
C VAL A 57 -15.26 -22.89 5.94
N SER A 58 -15.87 -23.99 6.42
CA SER A 58 -15.49 -24.64 7.67
C SER A 58 -14.34 -25.64 7.52
N GLU A 59 -14.02 -26.07 6.29
CA GLU A 59 -13.01 -27.09 6.00
C GLU A 59 -12.16 -26.64 4.80
N ALA A 60 -11.08 -25.89 5.07
CA ALA A 60 -10.17 -25.43 4.03
C ALA A 60 -9.52 -26.61 3.30
N PRO A 61 -9.40 -26.57 1.95
CA PRO A 61 -8.76 -27.65 1.19
C PRO A 61 -7.26 -27.71 1.51
N GLU A 62 -6.73 -28.91 1.57
CA GLU A 62 -5.28 -29.12 1.64
C GLU A 62 -4.63 -28.75 0.30
N ILE A 63 -3.54 -28.00 0.36
CA ILE A 63 -2.73 -27.62 -0.79
C ILE A 63 -1.51 -28.54 -0.83
N SER A 64 -1.34 -29.22 -1.95
CA SER A 64 -0.13 -29.99 -2.25
C SER A 64 0.68 -29.29 -3.32
N ILE A 65 1.95 -29.01 -3.02
CA ILE A 65 2.94 -28.44 -3.93
C ILE A 65 3.90 -29.55 -4.33
N ALA A 66 4.07 -29.79 -5.64
CA ALA A 66 4.95 -30.85 -6.13
C ALA A 66 6.39 -30.64 -5.58
N PRO A 67 7.04 -31.69 -5.06
CA PRO A 67 8.38 -31.57 -4.46
C PRO A 67 9.40 -31.19 -5.54
N PRO A 68 10.50 -30.47 -5.15
CA PRO A 68 11.60 -30.17 -6.06
C PRO A 68 12.41 -31.43 -6.39
N VAL A 69 13.18 -31.39 -7.48
CA VAL A 69 14.09 -32.49 -7.86
C VAL A 69 15.19 -32.68 -6.81
N SER A 70 15.66 -31.60 -6.19
CA SER A 70 16.62 -31.62 -5.08
C SER A 70 16.34 -30.45 -4.15
N GLY A 71 16.19 -30.73 -2.86
CA GLY A 71 15.92 -29.69 -1.84
C GLY A 71 14.76 -30.05 -0.92
N THR A 72 14.18 -29.05 -0.25
CA THR A 72 13.04 -29.19 0.65
C THR A 72 11.74 -28.74 0.00
N GLY A 73 10.64 -29.51 0.15
CA GLY A 73 9.34 -29.18 -0.39
C GLY A 73 8.72 -27.94 0.23
N ALA A 74 7.94 -27.20 -0.56
CA ALA A 74 7.16 -26.07 -0.11
C ALA A 74 5.82 -26.53 0.46
N THR A 75 5.29 -25.82 1.46
CA THR A 75 3.94 -26.06 2.01
C THR A 75 3.11 -24.79 2.02
N ALA A 76 1.81 -24.93 1.76
CA ALA A 76 0.87 -23.81 1.71
C ALA A 76 -0.48 -24.21 2.32
N TYR A 77 -1.26 -23.21 2.75
CA TYR A 77 -2.67 -23.42 3.15
C TYR A 77 -3.59 -22.43 2.44
N ALA A 78 -4.81 -22.84 2.20
CA ALA A 78 -5.84 -22.02 1.59
C ALA A 78 -6.76 -21.42 2.65
N ALA A 79 -7.13 -20.16 2.50
CA ALA A 79 -8.25 -19.58 3.21
C ALA A 79 -9.47 -19.51 2.29
N VAL A 80 -10.57 -20.05 2.77
CA VAL A 80 -11.85 -20.10 2.06
C VAL A 80 -12.77 -19.03 2.65
N VAL A 81 -13.34 -18.18 1.80
CA VAL A 81 -14.40 -17.23 2.19
C VAL A 81 -15.67 -17.53 1.40
N GLU A 82 -16.82 -17.09 1.90
CA GLU A 82 -18.06 -17.19 1.15
C GLU A 82 -17.89 -16.54 -0.23
N ASN A 83 -17.89 -17.34 -1.29
CA ASN A 83 -17.88 -16.96 -2.71
C ASN A 83 -16.55 -16.68 -3.46
N GLY A 84 -15.36 -17.06 -3.01
CA GLY A 84 -14.18 -16.96 -3.90
C GLY A 84 -12.79 -17.01 -3.26
N ILE A 85 -11.77 -17.40 -4.02
CA ILE A 85 -10.36 -17.28 -3.60
C ILE A 85 -9.94 -15.84 -3.80
N ARG A 86 -9.46 -15.18 -2.72
CA ARG A 86 -8.94 -13.82 -2.78
C ARG A 86 -7.44 -13.72 -2.75
N ARG A 87 -6.77 -14.65 -2.07
CA ARG A 87 -5.32 -14.59 -1.88
C ARG A 87 -4.77 -15.96 -1.56
N ILE A 88 -3.58 -16.26 -2.11
CA ILE A 88 -2.80 -17.45 -1.76
C ILE A 88 -1.53 -16.99 -1.07
N GLU A 89 -1.32 -17.43 0.15
CA GLU A 89 -0.11 -17.15 0.90
C GLU A 89 0.71 -18.42 1.05
N ILE A 90 1.97 -18.37 0.63
CA ILE A 90 2.87 -19.52 0.65
C ILE A 90 3.38 -19.71 2.08
N VAL A 91 3.12 -20.88 2.66
CA VAL A 91 3.52 -21.20 4.03
C VAL A 91 4.97 -21.71 4.08
N ASP A 92 5.39 -22.45 3.05
CA ASP A 92 6.77 -22.89 2.83
C ASP A 92 7.06 -22.95 1.34
N GLY A 93 8.01 -22.14 0.89
CA GLY A 93 8.38 -22.06 -0.52
C GLY A 93 9.17 -23.24 -1.05
N GLY A 94 9.61 -24.13 -0.18
CA GLY A 94 10.46 -25.28 -0.55
C GLY A 94 11.77 -24.87 -1.22
N SER A 95 12.56 -25.85 -1.66
CA SER A 95 13.79 -25.62 -2.40
C SER A 95 14.02 -26.67 -3.49
N GLY A 96 14.80 -26.34 -4.55
CA GLY A 96 15.17 -27.28 -5.60
C GLY A 96 14.25 -27.28 -6.83
N TYR A 97 13.40 -26.26 -7.01
CA TYR A 97 12.59 -26.12 -8.23
C TYR A 97 13.38 -25.44 -9.35
N ASP A 98 13.56 -26.18 -10.46
CA ASP A 98 14.16 -25.64 -11.70
C ASP A 98 13.15 -24.92 -12.60
N LYS A 99 11.85 -25.18 -12.41
CA LYS A 99 10.73 -24.53 -13.11
C LYS A 99 9.58 -24.30 -12.15
N ALA A 100 8.78 -23.27 -12.43
CA ALA A 100 7.56 -23.02 -11.66
C ALA A 100 6.59 -24.22 -11.75
N PRO A 101 6.12 -24.80 -10.63
CA PRO A 101 5.15 -25.90 -10.68
C PRO A 101 3.79 -25.39 -11.15
N THR A 102 3.10 -26.22 -11.90
CA THR A 102 1.69 -25.94 -12.24
C THR A 102 0.84 -26.16 -11.00
N VAL A 103 0.01 -25.17 -10.69
CA VAL A 103 -0.92 -25.22 -9.57
C VAL A 103 -2.29 -25.54 -10.11
N SER A 104 -2.93 -26.59 -9.65
CA SER A 104 -4.32 -26.91 -10.00
C SER A 104 -5.15 -27.14 -8.74
N ILE A 105 -6.33 -26.56 -8.71
CA ILE A 105 -7.34 -26.76 -7.68
C ILE A 105 -8.52 -27.47 -8.36
N ALA A 106 -8.92 -28.63 -7.87
CA ALA A 106 -10.02 -29.40 -8.45
C ALA A 106 -11.34 -29.09 -7.73
N GLY A 107 -12.37 -28.57 -8.44
CA GLY A 107 -13.77 -28.42 -7.97
C GLY A 107 -14.27 -26.97 -7.88
N GLY A 108 -14.68 -26.41 -8.99
CA GLY A 108 -15.33 -25.10 -9.04
C GLY A 108 -15.60 -24.67 -10.48
N SER A 109 -16.43 -23.68 -10.69
CA SER A 109 -16.63 -23.03 -11.99
C SER A 109 -16.22 -21.58 -11.93
N ALA A 110 -15.54 -21.11 -12.99
CA ALA A 110 -15.15 -19.70 -13.11
C ALA A 110 -16.37 -18.79 -12.93
N LYS A 111 -16.29 -17.84 -12.02
CA LYS A 111 -17.33 -16.86 -11.78
C LYS A 111 -16.97 -15.57 -12.51
N THR A 112 -17.75 -15.21 -13.52
CA THR A 112 -17.68 -13.87 -14.11
C THR A 112 -18.39 -12.87 -13.19
N GLY A 113 -17.64 -12.14 -12.37
CA GLY A 113 -18.16 -11.11 -11.46
C GLY A 113 -17.16 -10.70 -10.39
N LEU A 114 -17.50 -9.65 -9.64
CA LEU A 114 -16.68 -9.17 -8.53
C LEU A 114 -16.69 -10.21 -7.39
N SER A 115 -15.53 -10.48 -6.82
CA SER A 115 -15.40 -11.30 -5.62
C SER A 115 -15.88 -10.54 -4.38
N PRO A 116 -16.34 -11.21 -3.30
CA PRO A 116 -16.70 -10.52 -2.07
C PRO A 116 -15.54 -9.68 -1.52
N GLY A 117 -15.80 -8.38 -1.36
CA GLY A 117 -14.84 -7.36 -0.93
C GLY A 117 -14.05 -6.73 -2.08
N ASP A 118 -14.26 -7.13 -3.35
CA ASP A 118 -13.80 -6.36 -4.47
C ASP A 118 -14.54 -5.03 -4.53
N ILE A 119 -13.81 -4.01 -4.90
CA ILE A 119 -14.37 -2.68 -5.08
C ILE A 119 -15.08 -2.64 -6.43
N ASP A 120 -16.39 -2.36 -6.40
CA ASP A 120 -17.15 -2.13 -7.63
C ASP A 120 -16.53 -0.96 -8.42
N PRO A 121 -16.21 -1.14 -9.70
CA PRO A 121 -15.63 -0.08 -10.54
C PRO A 121 -16.42 1.22 -10.53
N LEU A 122 -17.76 1.16 -10.39
CA LEU A 122 -18.59 2.35 -10.32
C LEU A 122 -18.31 3.15 -9.04
N TYR A 123 -18.27 2.50 -7.88
CA TYR A 123 -17.94 3.16 -6.61
C TYR A 123 -16.50 3.68 -6.57
N TYR A 124 -15.57 2.96 -7.20
CA TYR A 124 -14.20 3.41 -7.36
C TYR A 124 -14.12 4.73 -8.14
N ILE A 125 -14.78 4.79 -9.29
CA ILE A 125 -14.84 6.00 -10.12
C ILE A 125 -15.54 7.16 -9.37
N ILE A 126 -16.66 6.89 -8.71
CA ILE A 126 -17.37 7.89 -7.90
C ILE A 126 -16.47 8.43 -6.79
N GLY A 127 -15.73 7.57 -6.11
CA GLY A 127 -14.78 7.97 -5.06
C GLY A 127 -13.67 8.88 -5.60
N ILE A 128 -13.05 8.52 -6.72
CA ILE A 128 -12.01 9.34 -7.38
C ILE A 128 -12.58 10.70 -7.78
N LEU A 129 -13.72 10.73 -8.47
CA LEU A 129 -14.33 11.98 -8.94
C LEU A 129 -14.83 12.84 -7.77
N GLY A 130 -15.36 12.24 -6.70
CA GLY A 130 -15.77 12.93 -5.49
C GLY A 130 -14.59 13.61 -4.78
N MET A 131 -13.49 12.89 -4.59
CA MET A 131 -12.27 13.46 -4.02
C MET A 131 -11.67 14.54 -4.92
N ALA A 132 -11.65 14.31 -6.21
CA ALA A 132 -11.18 15.30 -7.19
C ALA A 132 -12.02 16.59 -7.14
N LEU A 133 -13.35 16.47 -7.06
CA LEU A 133 -14.25 17.62 -6.98
C LEU A 133 -14.00 18.42 -5.68
N ILE A 134 -13.91 17.74 -4.54
CA ILE A 134 -13.66 18.40 -3.25
C ILE A 134 -12.31 19.10 -3.26
N THR A 135 -11.23 18.36 -3.59
CA THR A 135 -9.86 18.92 -3.62
C THR A 135 -9.74 20.05 -4.63
N GLY A 136 -10.24 19.85 -5.85
CA GLY A 136 -10.17 20.85 -6.91
C GLY A 136 -10.87 22.15 -6.52
N THR A 137 -12.03 22.05 -5.87
CA THR A 137 -12.81 23.23 -5.48
C THR A 137 -12.03 24.14 -4.54
N TYR A 138 -11.55 23.62 -3.42
CA TYR A 138 -10.84 24.48 -2.45
C TYR A 138 -9.44 24.86 -2.91
N THR A 139 -8.74 24.00 -3.64
CA THR A 139 -7.39 24.32 -4.17
C THR A 139 -7.44 25.42 -5.23
N VAL A 140 -8.39 25.36 -6.18
CA VAL A 140 -8.56 26.36 -7.23
C VAL A 140 -9.00 27.73 -6.65
N ILE A 141 -9.89 27.72 -5.66
CA ILE A 141 -10.41 28.95 -5.06
C ILE A 141 -9.37 29.56 -4.12
N GLY A 142 -8.79 28.75 -3.22
CA GLY A 142 -7.98 29.21 -2.10
C GLY A 142 -6.47 29.24 -2.34
N GLY A 143 -5.98 28.48 -3.34
CA GLY A 143 -4.54 28.37 -3.64
C GLY A 143 -3.70 27.86 -2.47
N LEU A 144 -2.39 28.14 -2.50
CA LEU A 144 -1.43 27.61 -1.49
C LEU A 144 -1.81 27.96 -0.04
N ARG A 145 -2.38 29.15 0.20
CA ARG A 145 -2.76 29.54 1.55
C ARG A 145 -3.88 28.67 2.14
N ALA A 146 -4.89 28.35 1.33
CA ALA A 146 -5.96 27.44 1.77
C ALA A 146 -5.42 26.04 2.00
N VAL A 147 -4.58 25.55 1.08
CA VAL A 147 -3.90 24.24 1.20
C VAL A 147 -3.15 24.14 2.53
N ILE A 148 -2.32 25.10 2.89
CA ILE A 148 -1.55 25.07 4.17
C ILE A 148 -2.48 25.05 5.39
N VAL A 149 -3.58 25.81 5.38
CA VAL A 149 -4.53 25.83 6.50
C VAL A 149 -5.29 24.52 6.63
N THR A 150 -5.78 23.98 5.52
CA THR A 150 -6.45 22.67 5.51
C THR A 150 -5.51 21.55 5.91
N ASP A 151 -4.25 21.56 5.47
CA ASP A 151 -3.23 20.59 5.83
C ASP A 151 -2.99 20.50 7.35
N VAL A 152 -2.98 21.64 8.06
CA VAL A 152 -2.84 21.63 9.52
C VAL A 152 -4.00 20.90 10.19
N ILE A 153 -5.24 21.21 9.79
CA ILE A 153 -6.43 20.57 10.34
C ILE A 153 -6.43 19.05 10.03
N GLN A 154 -6.15 18.71 8.78
CA GLN A 154 -6.10 17.33 8.30
C GLN A 154 -5.00 16.52 9.00
N SER A 155 -3.82 17.11 9.24
CA SER A 155 -2.73 16.49 9.98
C SER A 155 -3.10 16.18 11.43
N VAL A 156 -3.80 17.09 12.11
CA VAL A 156 -4.29 16.86 13.48
C VAL A 156 -5.32 15.72 13.50
N LEU A 157 -6.27 15.72 12.56
CA LEU A 157 -7.27 14.65 12.45
C LEU A 157 -6.63 13.30 12.15
N MET A 158 -5.64 13.27 11.26
CA MET A 158 -4.88 12.05 10.93
C MET A 158 -4.12 11.51 12.14
N LEU A 159 -3.45 12.37 12.90
CA LEU A 159 -2.73 11.95 14.11
C LEU A 159 -3.69 11.40 15.17
N ILE A 160 -4.81 12.08 15.42
CA ILE A 160 -5.83 11.61 16.37
C ILE A 160 -6.40 10.28 15.90
N GLY A 161 -6.80 10.17 14.63
CA GLY A 161 -7.36 8.94 14.06
C GLY A 161 -6.39 7.77 14.10
N GLY A 162 -5.12 7.99 13.73
CA GLY A 162 -4.07 6.97 13.78
C GLY A 162 -3.76 6.50 15.19
N LEU A 163 -3.65 7.42 16.15
CA LEU A 163 -3.42 7.09 17.56
C LEU A 163 -4.60 6.35 18.19
N LEU A 164 -5.83 6.73 17.85
CA LEU A 164 -7.05 6.02 18.31
C LEU A 164 -7.07 4.59 17.77
N LEU A 165 -6.84 4.40 16.48
CA LEU A 165 -6.81 3.07 15.88
C LEU A 165 -5.70 2.21 16.49
N ALA A 166 -4.51 2.77 16.68
CA ALA A 166 -3.40 2.07 17.35
C ALA A 166 -3.75 1.71 18.80
N TYR A 167 -4.39 2.61 19.54
CA TYR A 167 -4.85 2.33 20.89
C TYR A 167 -5.79 1.13 20.94
N PHE A 168 -6.83 1.10 20.10
CA PHE A 168 -7.74 -0.03 20.05
C PHE A 168 -7.06 -1.32 19.62
N MET A 169 -6.18 -1.25 18.61
CA MET A 169 -5.44 -2.40 18.11
C MET A 169 -4.52 -2.99 19.20
N PHE A 170 -3.71 -2.16 19.84
CA PHE A 170 -2.81 -2.64 20.90
C PHE A 170 -3.55 -3.12 22.13
N ASN A 171 -4.69 -2.51 22.49
CA ASN A 171 -5.53 -2.98 23.58
C ASN A 171 -6.09 -4.38 23.29
N GLU A 172 -6.49 -4.64 22.05
CA GLU A 172 -7.08 -5.92 21.64
C GLU A 172 -6.07 -7.07 21.64
N ILE A 173 -4.81 -6.83 21.26
CA ILE A 173 -3.78 -7.88 21.24
C ILE A 173 -3.02 -8.03 22.56
N GLY A 174 -3.32 -7.23 23.59
CA GLY A 174 -2.60 -7.27 24.88
C GLY A 174 -1.34 -6.40 24.94
N GLY A 175 -1.22 -5.40 24.06
CA GLY A 175 -0.16 -4.39 24.06
C GLY A 175 1.06 -4.74 23.21
N TRP A 176 2.04 -3.82 23.23
CA TRP A 176 3.29 -3.94 22.48
C TRP A 176 4.08 -5.21 22.85
N SER A 177 4.17 -5.53 24.13
CA SER A 177 4.88 -6.72 24.61
C SER A 177 4.28 -8.03 24.10
N ALA A 178 2.95 -8.10 24.00
CA ALA A 178 2.26 -9.27 23.43
C ALA A 178 2.55 -9.41 21.92
N MET A 179 2.59 -8.30 21.18
CA MET A 179 2.99 -8.29 19.77
C MET A 179 4.42 -8.80 19.59
N VAL A 180 5.38 -8.31 20.39
CA VAL A 180 6.79 -8.74 20.34
C VAL A 180 6.91 -10.22 20.70
N ALA A 181 6.16 -10.69 21.70
CA ALA A 181 6.15 -12.10 22.08
C ALA A 181 5.59 -13.00 20.95
N ALA A 182 4.52 -12.57 20.30
CA ALA A 182 3.94 -13.29 19.17
C ALA A 182 4.91 -13.37 17.98
N ASP A 183 5.62 -12.28 17.69
CA ASP A 183 6.64 -12.25 16.63
C ASP A 183 7.84 -13.14 16.97
N SER A 184 8.30 -13.11 18.21
CA SER A 184 9.43 -13.93 18.69
C SER A 184 9.11 -15.43 18.75
N ALA A 185 7.84 -15.79 18.82
CA ALA A 185 7.40 -17.19 18.83
C ALA A 185 7.37 -17.82 17.42
N GLN A 186 7.56 -17.05 16.37
CA GLN A 186 7.64 -17.56 15.01
C GLN A 186 8.96 -18.32 14.78
N ASN A 187 8.95 -19.25 13.83
CA ASN A 187 10.11 -20.08 13.49
C ASN A 187 11.27 -19.21 12.94
N GLY A 188 12.23 -18.87 13.77
CA GLY A 188 13.37 -18.02 13.37
C GLY A 188 13.56 -16.77 14.22
N GLY A 189 12.66 -16.49 15.16
CA GLY A 189 12.72 -15.33 16.04
C GLY A 189 11.93 -14.14 15.47
N LEU A 190 12.40 -12.93 15.70
CA LEU A 190 11.72 -11.71 15.23
C LEU A 190 11.62 -11.68 13.69
N GLU A 191 10.45 -11.98 13.12
CA GLU A 191 10.23 -12.03 11.67
C GLU A 191 9.81 -10.67 11.09
N ARG A 192 8.97 -9.92 11.82
CA ARG A 192 8.36 -8.67 11.33
C ARG A 192 8.86 -7.44 12.05
N ILE A 193 9.34 -7.60 13.29
CA ILE A 193 9.87 -6.52 14.12
C ILE A 193 11.39 -6.44 13.98
N HIS A 194 11.88 -6.29 12.75
CA HIS A 194 13.28 -5.96 12.51
C HIS A 194 13.40 -4.81 11.51
N LEU A 195 14.43 -4.01 11.69
CA LEU A 195 14.61 -2.79 10.91
C LEU A 195 15.19 -3.07 9.52
N TYR A 196 15.96 -4.13 9.37
CA TYR A 196 16.68 -4.46 8.13
C TYR A 196 16.43 -5.90 7.73
N ASN A 197 16.01 -6.08 6.50
CA ASN A 197 15.89 -7.40 5.91
C ASN A 197 17.26 -7.92 5.41
N PRO A 198 17.45 -9.25 5.34
CA PRO A 198 18.65 -9.85 4.77
C PRO A 198 18.97 -9.35 3.37
N SER A 199 20.24 -9.47 2.94
CA SER A 199 20.68 -9.03 1.61
C SER A 199 20.00 -9.77 0.44
N ASN A 200 19.47 -10.95 0.68
CA ASN A 200 18.74 -11.77 -0.30
C ASN A 200 17.21 -11.55 -0.25
N HIS A 201 16.71 -10.61 0.56
CA HIS A 201 15.28 -10.33 0.61
C HIS A 201 14.78 -9.82 -0.76
N PRO A 202 13.68 -10.40 -1.31
CA PRO A 202 13.29 -10.19 -2.70
C PRO A 202 12.85 -8.75 -3.03
N THR A 203 12.26 -8.04 -2.06
CA THR A 203 11.67 -6.72 -2.30
C THR A 203 12.44 -5.59 -1.64
N LEU A 204 12.96 -5.78 -0.44
CA LEU A 204 13.59 -4.73 0.35
C LEU A 204 14.83 -5.24 1.10
N PRO A 205 15.93 -5.60 0.41
CA PRO A 205 17.18 -5.96 1.06
C PRO A 205 17.80 -4.73 1.75
N TRP A 206 18.56 -4.95 2.85
CA TRP A 206 19.21 -3.84 3.57
C TRP A 206 20.12 -2.99 2.68
N SER A 207 20.77 -3.61 1.70
CA SER A 207 21.59 -2.90 0.71
C SER A 207 20.77 -1.92 -0.14
N GLY A 208 19.55 -2.30 -0.54
CA GLY A 208 18.62 -1.43 -1.25
C GLY A 208 18.12 -0.26 -0.40
N VAL A 209 18.00 -0.44 0.92
CA VAL A 209 17.66 0.65 1.84
C VAL A 209 18.75 1.72 1.84
N ILE A 210 20.02 1.31 1.94
CA ILE A 210 21.14 2.26 1.99
C ILE A 210 21.39 2.92 0.62
N THR A 211 21.27 2.20 -0.49
CA THR A 211 21.55 2.73 -1.82
C THR A 211 20.34 3.40 -2.46
N GLY A 212 19.26 2.66 -2.68
CA GLY A 212 18.08 3.15 -3.41
C GLY A 212 17.20 4.10 -2.62
N LEU A 213 16.88 3.77 -1.36
CA LEU A 213 16.04 4.64 -0.53
C LEU A 213 16.75 5.93 -0.12
N MET A 214 18.07 5.94 0.03
CA MET A 214 18.81 7.18 0.27
C MET A 214 18.64 8.17 -0.88
N VAL A 215 18.79 7.73 -2.11
CA VAL A 215 18.58 8.57 -3.31
C VAL A 215 17.15 9.13 -3.33
N LEU A 216 16.16 8.25 -3.06
CA LEU A 216 14.75 8.67 -2.97
C LEU A 216 14.52 9.71 -1.86
N HIS A 217 15.18 9.56 -0.70
CA HIS A 217 15.05 10.49 0.42
C HIS A 217 15.69 11.85 0.12
N PHE A 218 16.85 11.89 -0.52
CA PHE A 218 17.46 13.14 -0.96
C PHE A 218 16.55 13.91 -1.91
N TYR A 219 15.97 13.21 -2.91
CA TYR A 219 14.97 13.82 -3.79
C TYR A 219 13.76 14.32 -3.01
N TYR A 220 13.14 13.44 -2.21
CA TYR A 220 11.88 13.73 -1.54
C TYR A 220 11.96 14.93 -0.59
N TRP A 221 13.03 14.99 0.21
CA TRP A 221 13.18 16.05 1.21
C TRP A 221 13.92 17.28 0.72
N GLY A 222 14.76 17.16 -0.28
CA GLY A 222 15.64 18.24 -0.75
C GLY A 222 15.20 18.91 -2.05
N ALA A 223 14.59 18.16 -2.97
CA ALA A 223 14.29 18.65 -4.32
C ALA A 223 12.80 18.61 -4.69
N ASN A 224 11.98 17.86 -3.94
CA ASN A 224 10.57 17.73 -4.30
C ASN A 224 9.80 19.02 -3.99
N GLN A 225 9.28 19.66 -5.04
CA GLN A 225 8.61 20.95 -4.98
C GLN A 225 7.47 21.00 -3.94
N PHE A 226 6.61 19.99 -3.86
CA PHE A 226 5.45 20.04 -2.95
C PHE A 226 5.86 19.99 -1.46
N ILE A 227 7.06 19.52 -1.12
CA ILE A 227 7.62 19.60 0.22
C ILE A 227 8.32 20.95 0.42
N VAL A 228 9.25 21.29 -0.49
CA VAL A 228 10.15 22.46 -0.34
C VAL A 228 9.38 23.78 -0.39
N GLN A 229 8.35 23.91 -1.19
CA GLN A 229 7.56 25.13 -1.30
C GLN A 229 6.92 25.60 0.01
N ARG A 230 6.56 24.65 0.92
CA ARG A 230 6.01 24.98 2.23
C ARG A 230 7.06 25.60 3.14
N VAL A 231 8.28 25.10 3.07
CA VAL A 231 9.42 25.63 3.82
C VAL A 231 9.78 27.02 3.31
N LEU A 232 9.80 27.21 1.99
CA LEU A 232 10.09 28.50 1.36
C LEU A 232 8.99 29.56 1.61
N ALA A 233 7.76 29.13 1.91
CA ALA A 233 6.65 30.01 2.25
C ALA A 233 6.64 30.48 3.72
N ALA A 234 7.58 30.04 4.55
CA ALA A 234 7.70 30.46 5.93
C ALA A 234 8.08 31.96 6.04
N LYS A 235 7.63 32.62 7.12
CA LYS A 235 7.86 34.06 7.32
C LYS A 235 9.32 34.40 7.63
N SER A 236 10.07 33.45 8.15
CA SER A 236 11.47 33.61 8.48
C SER A 236 12.23 32.29 8.47
N ASP A 237 13.57 32.35 8.34
CA ASP A 237 14.44 31.17 8.41
C ASP A 237 14.30 30.42 9.75
N LYS A 238 14.05 31.15 10.84
CA LYS A 238 13.84 30.54 12.14
C LYS A 238 12.57 29.69 12.16
N GLU A 239 11.46 30.21 11.62
CA GLU A 239 10.20 29.47 11.53
C GLU A 239 10.34 28.27 10.59
N ALA A 240 11.00 28.43 9.45
CA ALA A 240 11.28 27.34 8.53
C ALA A 240 12.06 26.18 9.21
N ARG A 241 13.16 26.51 9.88
CA ARG A 241 13.99 25.52 10.60
C ARG A 241 13.23 24.85 11.74
N THR A 242 12.48 25.63 12.54
CA THR A 242 11.66 25.08 13.63
C THR A 242 10.59 24.14 13.07
N GLY A 243 9.92 24.52 11.97
CA GLY A 243 8.92 23.70 11.32
C GLY A 243 9.48 22.35 10.82
N ILE A 244 10.66 22.36 10.17
CA ILE A 244 11.32 21.14 9.69
C ILE A 244 11.68 20.22 10.86
N ILE A 245 12.28 20.76 11.93
CA ILE A 245 12.67 19.98 13.11
C ILE A 245 11.42 19.38 13.78
N THR A 246 10.37 20.17 13.96
CA THR A 246 9.09 19.69 14.54
C THR A 246 8.48 18.61 13.69
N ALA A 247 8.45 18.77 12.37
CA ALA A 247 7.96 17.74 11.44
C ALA A 247 8.79 16.45 11.54
N GLY A 248 10.10 16.56 11.69
CA GLY A 248 11.00 15.42 11.92
C GLY A 248 10.65 14.64 13.18
N PHE A 249 10.40 15.32 14.30
CA PHE A 249 9.99 14.69 15.55
C PHE A 249 8.60 14.04 15.43
N LEU A 250 7.63 14.72 14.83
CA LEU A 250 6.29 14.14 14.59
C LEU A 250 6.36 12.91 13.70
N LYS A 251 7.26 12.89 12.72
CA LYS A 251 7.46 11.74 11.84
C LYS A 251 7.97 10.51 12.58
N LEU A 252 8.69 10.65 13.68
CA LEU A 252 9.12 9.52 14.51
C LEU A 252 7.96 8.80 15.19
N LEU A 253 6.79 9.45 15.34
CA LEU A 253 5.59 8.82 15.90
C LEU A 253 4.87 7.94 14.89
N ILE A 254 4.99 8.22 13.58
CA ILE A 254 4.26 7.50 12.53
C ILE A 254 4.53 5.99 12.54
N PRO A 255 5.77 5.48 12.66
CA PRO A 255 6.04 4.05 12.73
C PRO A 255 5.28 3.33 13.84
N PHE A 256 5.06 3.96 14.98
CA PHE A 256 4.35 3.32 16.10
C PHE A 256 2.87 3.09 15.80
N PHE A 257 2.16 4.08 15.30
CA PHE A 257 0.73 3.93 15.03
C PHE A 257 0.41 3.44 13.60
N SER A 258 1.35 3.47 12.67
CA SER A 258 1.17 2.95 11.31
C SER A 258 1.78 1.55 11.18
N ILE A 259 3.11 1.43 11.24
CA ILE A 259 3.83 0.17 11.05
C ILE A 259 3.53 -0.79 12.22
N GLY A 260 3.65 -0.32 13.46
CA GLY A 260 3.36 -1.12 14.64
C GLY A 260 1.92 -1.62 14.67
N CYS A 261 0.96 -0.76 14.32
CA CYS A 261 -0.44 -1.15 14.19
C CYS A 261 -0.65 -2.18 13.06
N GLY A 262 0.04 -2.05 11.93
CA GLY A 262 0.00 -3.01 10.83
C GLY A 262 0.53 -4.39 11.22
N ILE A 263 1.65 -4.45 11.94
CA ILE A 263 2.22 -5.70 12.47
C ILE A 263 1.25 -6.33 13.49
N ALA A 264 0.71 -5.54 14.40
CA ALA A 264 -0.28 -5.99 15.37
C ALA A 264 -1.53 -6.55 14.69
N ALA A 265 -2.03 -5.88 13.66
CA ALA A 265 -3.15 -6.33 12.85
C ALA A 265 -2.88 -7.66 12.15
N TRP A 266 -1.67 -7.86 11.66
CA TRP A 266 -1.29 -9.13 11.06
C TRP A 266 -1.45 -10.28 12.05
N TYR A 267 -0.95 -10.15 13.30
CA TYR A 267 -1.12 -11.17 14.34
C TYR A 267 -2.59 -11.33 14.77
N TYR A 268 -3.31 -10.22 14.87
CA TYR A 268 -4.73 -10.23 15.21
C TYR A 268 -5.56 -11.06 14.24
N TYR A 269 -5.37 -10.86 12.93
CA TYR A 269 -6.11 -11.59 11.90
C TYR A 269 -5.58 -13.01 11.69
N SER A 270 -4.26 -13.22 11.73
CA SER A 270 -3.67 -14.55 11.61
C SER A 270 -4.13 -15.50 12.71
N ASN A 271 -4.21 -15.02 13.95
CA ASN A 271 -4.71 -15.81 15.07
C ASN A 271 -6.21 -16.18 14.94
N ARG A 272 -6.94 -15.46 14.13
CA ARG A 272 -8.36 -15.69 13.84
C ARG A 272 -8.59 -16.44 12.51
N ALA A 273 -7.53 -16.89 11.87
CA ALA A 273 -7.57 -17.48 10.53
C ALA A 273 -8.28 -16.58 9.49
N GLN A 274 -8.22 -15.27 9.70
CA GLN A 274 -8.78 -14.28 8.78
C GLN A 274 -7.66 -13.70 7.91
N ILE A 275 -7.92 -13.62 6.61
CA ILE A 275 -7.00 -13.02 5.65
C ILE A 275 -7.59 -11.72 5.18
N VAL A 276 -6.81 -10.65 5.34
CA VAL A 276 -7.19 -9.31 4.94
C VAL A 276 -6.19 -8.83 3.89
N ALA A 277 -6.68 -8.35 2.75
CA ALA A 277 -5.83 -7.76 1.72
C ALA A 277 -5.00 -6.60 2.32
N GLN A 278 -3.74 -6.46 1.90
CA GLN A 278 -2.81 -5.49 2.48
C GLN A 278 -3.37 -4.06 2.48
N ASP A 279 -3.96 -3.65 1.36
CA ASP A 279 -4.51 -2.30 1.20
C ASP A 279 -5.90 -2.13 1.87
N ALA A 280 -6.57 -3.23 2.27
CA ALA A 280 -7.85 -3.21 2.97
C ALA A 280 -7.73 -3.26 4.51
N VAL A 281 -6.55 -3.58 5.06
CA VAL A 281 -6.33 -3.78 6.51
C VAL A 281 -6.85 -2.60 7.34
N PHE A 282 -6.58 -1.38 6.91
CA PHE A 282 -7.02 -0.18 7.65
C PHE A 282 -8.54 -0.10 7.75
N MET A 283 -9.24 -0.32 6.64
CA MET A 283 -10.71 -0.25 6.61
C MET A 283 -11.34 -1.40 7.40
N GLN A 284 -10.73 -2.59 7.34
CA GLN A 284 -11.16 -3.74 8.12
C GLN A 284 -11.00 -3.49 9.63
N LEU A 285 -9.85 -2.96 10.07
CA LEU A 285 -9.63 -2.58 11.47
C LEU A 285 -10.63 -1.51 11.93
N LEU A 286 -10.97 -0.57 11.08
CA LEU A 286 -11.97 0.45 11.38
C LEU A 286 -13.35 -0.18 11.66
N GLY A 287 -13.74 -1.16 10.85
CA GLY A 287 -14.98 -1.93 11.05
C GLY A 287 -14.93 -2.80 12.31
N ASP A 288 -13.84 -3.56 12.48
CA ASP A 288 -13.77 -4.57 13.54
C ASP A 288 -13.54 -3.97 14.95
N LEU A 289 -12.74 -2.90 15.04
CA LEU A 289 -12.31 -2.36 16.33
C LEU A 289 -12.96 -1.02 16.70
N VAL A 290 -13.22 -0.16 15.74
CA VAL A 290 -13.70 1.20 16.01
C VAL A 290 -15.23 1.29 15.92
N GLN A 291 -15.82 0.62 14.94
CA GLN A 291 -17.27 0.63 14.74
C GLN A 291 -18.05 0.15 15.98
N PRO A 292 -17.66 -0.94 16.67
CA PRO A 292 -18.37 -1.40 17.87
C PRO A 292 -18.38 -0.39 19.03
N VAL A 293 -17.38 0.51 19.09
CA VAL A 293 -17.29 1.53 20.14
C VAL A 293 -18.36 2.62 19.96
N GLY A 294 -18.75 2.92 18.73
CA GLY A 294 -19.77 3.92 18.44
C GLY A 294 -19.26 5.37 18.56
N TYR A 295 -20.14 6.26 19.04
CA TYR A 295 -19.84 7.69 19.33
C TYR A 295 -19.24 8.50 18.16
N GLY A 296 -19.46 8.07 16.90
CA GLY A 296 -18.92 8.76 15.73
C GLY A 296 -17.42 8.60 15.51
N LEU A 297 -16.74 7.72 16.24
CA LEU A 297 -15.31 7.50 16.13
C LEU A 297 -14.87 7.01 14.75
N VAL A 298 -15.69 6.18 14.10
CA VAL A 298 -15.47 5.77 12.71
C VAL A 298 -15.37 6.99 11.80
N GLY A 299 -16.30 7.94 11.93
CA GLY A 299 -16.27 9.17 11.15
C GLY A 299 -15.05 10.03 11.42
N LEU A 300 -14.59 10.11 12.67
CA LEU A 300 -13.39 10.85 13.04
C LEU A 300 -12.12 10.24 12.41
N VAL A 301 -11.95 8.91 12.51
CA VAL A 301 -10.81 8.20 11.94
C VAL A 301 -10.85 8.28 10.41
N ALA A 302 -12.01 8.05 9.80
CA ALA A 302 -12.21 8.19 8.36
C ALA A 302 -11.90 9.61 7.87
N ALA A 303 -12.35 10.65 8.59
CA ALA A 303 -12.02 12.04 8.25
C ALA A 303 -10.51 12.30 8.30
N GLY A 304 -9.77 11.68 9.21
CA GLY A 304 -8.31 11.74 9.25
C GLY A 304 -7.66 11.16 7.99
N VAL A 305 -8.12 10.00 7.52
CA VAL A 305 -7.61 9.36 6.29
C VAL A 305 -7.98 10.16 5.05
N PHE A 306 -9.25 10.53 4.92
CA PHE A 306 -9.67 11.40 3.81
C PHE A 306 -8.89 12.71 3.79
N GLY A 307 -8.68 13.33 4.96
CA GLY A 307 -7.84 14.50 5.10
C GLY A 307 -6.41 14.29 4.58
N ALA A 308 -5.77 13.18 4.94
CA ALA A 308 -4.42 12.84 4.49
C ALA A 308 -4.34 12.66 2.96
N ILE A 309 -5.35 12.03 2.35
CA ILE A 309 -5.44 11.87 0.90
C ILE A 309 -5.59 13.22 0.21
N LEU A 310 -6.55 14.04 0.67
CA LEU A 310 -6.84 15.36 0.11
C LEU A 310 -5.62 16.28 0.21
N SER A 311 -4.92 16.31 1.36
CA SER A 311 -3.68 17.06 1.58
C SER A 311 -2.55 16.67 0.63
N SER A 312 -2.46 15.41 0.28
CA SER A 312 -1.46 14.94 -0.69
C SER A 312 -1.81 15.40 -2.11
N ILE A 313 -3.06 15.26 -2.52
CA ILE A 313 -3.53 15.62 -3.85
C ILE A 313 -3.37 17.14 -4.07
N ASP A 314 -3.88 17.98 -3.17
CA ASP A 314 -3.86 19.44 -3.32
C ASP A 314 -2.44 20.00 -3.38
N SER A 315 -1.55 19.43 -2.60
CA SER A 315 -0.15 19.82 -2.54
C SER A 315 0.59 19.52 -3.85
N MET A 316 0.36 18.33 -4.41
CA MET A 316 0.93 17.94 -5.70
C MET A 316 0.36 18.80 -6.84
N LEU A 317 -0.95 19.04 -6.86
CA LEU A 317 -1.61 19.90 -7.86
C LEU A 317 -1.07 21.32 -7.82
N ASN A 318 -1.00 21.92 -6.64
CA ASN A 318 -0.51 23.29 -6.47
C ASN A 318 0.97 23.41 -6.84
N SER A 319 1.78 22.40 -6.52
CA SER A 319 3.19 22.32 -6.90
C SER A 319 3.37 22.26 -8.41
N GLY A 320 2.71 21.32 -9.08
CA GLY A 320 2.78 21.19 -10.55
C GLY A 320 2.31 22.45 -11.25
N ALA A 321 1.19 23.03 -10.80
CA ALA A 321 0.67 24.27 -11.36
C ALA A 321 1.62 25.46 -11.18
N THR A 322 2.31 25.54 -10.04
CA THR A 322 3.31 26.57 -9.75
C THR A 322 4.50 26.46 -10.69
N LEU A 323 5.08 25.27 -10.85
CA LEU A 323 6.19 25.02 -11.76
C LEU A 323 5.83 25.43 -13.20
N VAL A 324 4.70 24.97 -13.72
CA VAL A 324 4.31 25.32 -15.09
C VAL A 324 4.01 26.81 -15.22
N THR A 325 3.39 27.44 -14.22
CA THR A 325 3.04 28.87 -14.28
C THR A 325 4.27 29.77 -14.25
N PHE A 326 5.23 29.51 -13.38
CA PHE A 326 6.39 30.40 -13.20
C PHE A 326 7.57 29.99 -14.09
N ASP A 327 7.91 28.71 -14.15
CA ASP A 327 9.12 28.28 -14.85
C ASP A 327 8.92 28.11 -16.36
N LEU A 328 7.69 27.80 -16.81
CA LEU A 328 7.39 27.68 -18.22
C LEU A 328 6.61 28.88 -18.75
N TYR A 329 5.42 29.17 -18.23
CA TYR A 329 4.56 30.20 -18.81
C TYR A 329 5.14 31.62 -18.63
N LYS A 330 5.49 32.03 -17.40
CA LYS A 330 6.05 33.34 -17.13
C LYS A 330 7.42 33.51 -17.78
N ARG A 331 8.24 32.50 -17.76
CA ARG A 331 9.60 32.58 -18.28
C ARG A 331 9.69 32.60 -19.81
N TYR A 332 8.90 31.78 -20.50
CA TYR A 332 9.04 31.58 -21.95
C TYR A 332 7.85 32.06 -22.79
N VAL A 333 6.63 32.15 -22.24
CA VAL A 333 5.42 32.48 -22.98
C VAL A 333 5.02 33.95 -22.78
N ASN A 334 4.99 34.40 -21.51
CA ASN A 334 4.62 35.79 -21.21
C ASN A 334 5.39 36.33 -19.98
N PRO A 335 6.64 36.83 -20.20
CA PRO A 335 7.45 37.40 -19.13
C PRO A 335 6.86 38.61 -18.42
N SER A 336 5.98 39.37 -19.11
CA SER A 336 5.32 40.56 -18.58
C SER A 336 3.95 40.28 -17.94
N ALA A 337 3.58 39.00 -17.75
CA ALA A 337 2.28 38.67 -17.19
C ALA A 337 2.14 39.21 -15.74
N ASP A 338 1.03 39.90 -15.51
CA ASP A 338 0.66 40.40 -14.20
C ASP A 338 0.17 39.26 -13.28
N ASP A 339 0.10 39.52 -11.97
CA ASP A 339 -0.28 38.53 -10.98
C ASP A 339 -1.69 37.96 -11.24
N LYS A 340 -2.63 38.78 -11.71
CA LYS A 340 -3.98 38.31 -12.03
C LYS A 340 -3.99 37.30 -13.16
N LYS A 341 -3.12 37.47 -14.14
CA LYS A 341 -2.95 36.55 -15.27
C LYS A 341 -2.29 35.25 -14.79
N LEU A 342 -1.23 35.36 -13.97
CA LEU A 342 -0.54 34.18 -13.41
C LEU A 342 -1.47 33.33 -12.53
N ILE A 343 -2.32 33.97 -11.71
CA ILE A 343 -3.33 33.23 -10.92
C ILE A 343 -4.31 32.48 -11.84
N LYS A 344 -4.78 33.09 -12.93
CA LYS A 344 -5.67 32.42 -13.88
C LYS A 344 -4.98 31.20 -14.55
N VAL A 345 -3.74 31.38 -14.97
CA VAL A 345 -2.93 30.30 -15.55
C VAL A 345 -2.70 29.18 -14.55
N GLY A 346 -2.35 29.52 -13.30
CA GLY A 346 -2.18 28.54 -12.24
C GLY A 346 -3.45 27.73 -11.95
N ARG A 347 -4.61 28.39 -11.87
CA ARG A 347 -5.91 27.72 -11.70
C ARG A 347 -6.24 26.78 -12.85
N PHE A 348 -5.93 27.17 -14.07
CA PHE A 348 -6.09 26.30 -15.23
C PHE A 348 -5.23 25.03 -15.12
N TRP A 349 -3.97 25.17 -14.72
CA TRP A 349 -3.07 24.03 -14.58
C TRP A 349 -3.43 23.13 -13.39
N VAL A 350 -3.95 23.68 -12.30
CA VAL A 350 -4.52 22.85 -11.20
C VAL A 350 -5.64 21.97 -11.73
N LEU A 351 -6.61 22.53 -12.47
CA LEU A 351 -7.71 21.76 -13.04
C LEU A 351 -7.22 20.74 -14.08
N PHE A 352 -6.28 21.12 -14.93
CA PHE A 352 -5.71 20.22 -15.93
C PHE A 352 -5.04 19.00 -15.27
N PHE A 353 -4.16 19.23 -14.29
CA PHE A 353 -3.50 18.14 -13.58
C PHE A 353 -4.46 17.27 -12.77
N LEU A 354 -5.49 17.86 -12.18
CA LEU A 354 -6.52 17.12 -11.48
C LEU A 354 -7.28 16.18 -12.43
N MET A 355 -7.71 16.68 -13.57
CA MET A 355 -8.38 15.86 -14.59
C MET A 355 -7.45 14.77 -15.14
N LEU A 356 -6.20 15.13 -15.43
CA LEU A 356 -5.21 14.18 -15.91
C LEU A 356 -4.96 13.07 -14.88
N ALA A 357 -4.80 13.42 -13.60
CA ALA A 357 -4.61 12.45 -12.52
C ALA A 357 -5.83 11.53 -12.38
N ALA A 358 -7.05 12.06 -12.41
CA ALA A 358 -8.27 11.25 -12.34
C ALA A 358 -8.36 10.27 -13.52
N VAL A 359 -8.11 10.74 -14.74
CA VAL A 359 -8.12 9.91 -15.95
C VAL A 359 -7.06 8.82 -15.86
N VAL A 360 -5.80 9.19 -15.55
CA VAL A 360 -4.72 8.20 -15.39
C VAL A 360 -5.09 7.15 -14.34
N THR A 361 -5.57 7.56 -13.17
CA THR A 361 -5.93 6.64 -12.09
C THR A 361 -7.04 5.67 -12.53
N ILE A 362 -8.11 6.17 -13.18
CA ILE A 362 -9.23 5.33 -13.62
C ILE A 362 -8.78 4.29 -14.66
N PHE A 363 -7.87 4.64 -15.56
CA PHE A 363 -7.49 3.76 -16.67
C PHE A 363 -6.26 2.90 -16.39
N THR A 364 -5.41 3.26 -15.44
CA THR A 364 -4.15 2.53 -15.17
C THR A 364 -4.15 1.76 -13.87
N MET A 365 -5.02 2.12 -12.92
CA MET A 365 -5.03 1.48 -11.60
C MET A 365 -6.20 0.52 -11.47
N ASN A 366 -5.88 -0.72 -11.09
CA ASN A 366 -6.89 -1.71 -10.74
C ASN A 366 -7.10 -1.69 -9.21
N PRO A 367 -8.29 -1.29 -8.70
CA PRO A 367 -8.56 -1.25 -7.26
C PRO A 367 -8.55 -2.65 -6.61
N ASN A 368 -8.69 -3.69 -7.41
CA ASN A 368 -8.70 -5.09 -6.97
C ASN A 368 -7.39 -5.82 -7.31
N SER A 369 -6.30 -5.08 -7.54
CA SER A 369 -4.97 -5.65 -7.75
C SER A 369 -4.44 -6.23 -6.44
N GLU A 370 -3.80 -7.38 -6.51
CA GLU A 370 -3.12 -8.02 -5.37
C GLU A 370 -1.76 -7.39 -5.07
N ASP A 371 -1.19 -6.65 -6.03
CA ASP A 371 0.06 -5.95 -5.84
C ASP A 371 -0.10 -4.81 -4.84
N SER A 372 0.84 -4.68 -3.91
CA SER A 372 0.89 -3.52 -3.02
C SER A 372 0.98 -2.23 -3.84
N PHE A 373 -0.05 -1.41 -3.71
CA PHE A 373 -0.15 -0.13 -4.42
C PHE A 373 1.04 0.79 -4.15
N PHE A 374 1.54 0.75 -2.91
CA PHE A 374 2.74 1.48 -2.52
C PHE A 374 3.98 1.04 -3.31
N LEU A 375 4.21 -0.27 -3.44
CA LEU A 375 5.37 -0.80 -4.16
C LEU A 375 5.29 -0.51 -5.66
N LEU A 376 4.10 -0.58 -6.24
CA LEU A 376 3.86 -0.23 -7.64
C LEU A 376 4.25 1.22 -7.92
N ILE A 377 3.74 2.17 -7.12
CA ILE A 377 4.06 3.59 -7.26
C ILE A 377 5.54 3.85 -6.99
N ALA A 378 6.11 3.29 -5.92
CA ALA A 378 7.52 3.48 -5.58
C ALA A 378 8.46 2.99 -6.69
N SER A 379 8.13 1.86 -7.32
CA SER A 379 8.90 1.32 -8.45
C SER A 379 8.87 2.24 -9.68
N HIS A 380 7.73 2.84 -10.00
CA HIS A 380 7.63 3.80 -11.10
C HIS A 380 8.34 5.12 -10.78
N GLN A 381 8.19 5.61 -9.57
CA GLN A 381 8.89 6.82 -9.12
C GLN A 381 10.41 6.66 -9.14
N SER A 382 10.94 5.53 -8.67
CA SER A 382 12.39 5.30 -8.61
C SER A 382 13.06 5.36 -9.99
N LYS A 383 12.38 4.90 -11.03
CA LYS A 383 12.89 4.94 -12.43
C LYS A 383 13.03 6.38 -12.94
N LEU A 384 12.10 7.28 -12.57
CA LEU A 384 12.12 8.68 -13.00
C LEU A 384 13.06 9.53 -12.14
N ILE A 385 13.06 9.28 -10.82
CA ILE A 385 13.75 10.09 -9.83
C ILE A 385 15.28 9.97 -9.95
N ALA A 386 15.80 8.81 -10.33
CA ALA A 386 17.25 8.61 -10.48
C ALA A 386 17.89 9.65 -11.42
N GLY A 387 17.26 9.92 -12.57
CA GLY A 387 17.74 10.95 -13.51
C GLY A 387 17.66 12.37 -12.96
N VAL A 388 16.57 12.67 -12.22
CA VAL A 388 16.38 14.00 -11.60
C VAL A 388 17.42 14.25 -10.51
N VAL A 389 17.71 13.27 -9.66
CA VAL A 389 18.72 13.39 -8.60
C VAL A 389 20.11 13.62 -9.18
N VAL A 390 20.49 12.87 -10.23
CA VAL A 390 21.76 13.09 -10.92
C VAL A 390 21.86 14.51 -11.46
N ALA A 391 20.82 15.01 -12.14
CA ALA A 391 20.79 16.37 -12.69
C ALA A 391 20.81 17.48 -11.61
N PHE A 392 20.35 17.17 -10.38
CA PHE A 392 20.30 18.12 -9.27
C PHE A 392 21.64 18.25 -8.52
N PHE A 393 22.43 17.17 -8.46
CA PHE A 393 23.69 17.13 -7.72
C PHE A 393 24.95 17.23 -8.60
N LEU A 394 24.82 17.21 -9.92
CA LEU A 394 25.87 17.49 -10.90
C LEU A 394 25.78 18.93 -11.42
#